data_97e877e02c00afc3db57ea4d21ae9dca
#
_entry.id   97e877e02c00afc3db57ea4d21ae9dca
#
_cell.length_a   1.000
_cell.length_b   1.000
_cell.length_c   1.000
_cell.angle_alpha   90.00
_cell.angle_beta   90.00
_cell.angle_gamma   90.00
#
_symmetry.space_group_name_H-M   'P 1'
#
loop_
_entity.id
_entity.type
_entity.pdbx_description
1 polymer ?
#
loop_
_entity_poly.entity_id
_entity_poly.type
_entity_poly.pdbx_seq_one_letter_code
_entity_poly.pdbx_strand_id
1 'polypeptide(L)'
;MGRAYSDLMFTPGVRETQTELGSRAQYEFLDTMQDRGDALTPREAQFIKEADHFFQATVSETGWPYVQHRGGPKGFLKVLDARTLGFADFRGNVQYLSVGNLRHDDRISILIIDYARRRRLKLLGRVELVEAGASEHGDAAIDAVSDPGYPADVERVFLIRIEGWDWNCPQHITRRFTEAEIEAQRIISNSRDVHD
;
A
#
# COMPACT_ATOMS: atom_id res chain seq x y z
N MET A 1 -2.09 9.14 -11.56
CA MET A 1 -2.01 10.05 -10.37
C MET A 1 -3.34 10.75 -10.24
N GLY A 2 -3.93 10.73 -9.05
CA GLY A 2 -5.12 11.51 -8.73
C GLY A 2 -4.75 12.89 -8.18
N ARG A 3 -5.65 13.84 -8.28
CA ARG A 3 -5.47 15.19 -7.73
C ARG A 3 -5.15 15.17 -6.23
N ALA A 4 -5.85 14.34 -5.43
CA ALA A 4 -5.62 14.27 -4.00
C ALA A 4 -4.17 13.89 -3.64
N TYR A 5 -3.55 12.98 -4.40
CA TYR A 5 -2.15 12.64 -4.20
C TYR A 5 -1.23 13.82 -4.52
N SER A 6 -1.49 14.56 -5.62
CA SER A 6 -0.69 15.73 -5.97
C SER A 6 -0.89 16.89 -4.99
N ASP A 7 -2.11 17.11 -4.49
CA ASP A 7 -2.40 18.14 -3.48
C ASP A 7 -1.58 17.91 -2.18
N LEU A 8 -1.35 16.64 -1.81
CA LEU A 8 -0.56 16.27 -0.64
C LEU A 8 0.95 16.34 -0.89
N MET A 9 1.41 15.91 -2.07
CA MET A 9 2.83 15.68 -2.33
C MET A 9 3.52 16.79 -3.12
N PHE A 10 2.79 17.59 -3.89
CA PHE A 10 3.36 18.71 -4.63
C PHE A 10 3.37 19.97 -3.76
N THR A 11 4.19 19.90 -2.72
CA THR A 11 4.47 21.05 -1.84
C THR A 11 5.07 22.23 -2.63
N PRO A 12 5.11 23.45 -2.08
CA PRO A 12 5.75 24.57 -2.73
C PRO A 12 7.16 24.28 -3.23
N GLY A 13 8.00 23.63 -2.40
CA GLY A 13 9.37 23.26 -2.78
C GLY A 13 9.42 22.21 -3.89
N VAL A 14 8.48 21.25 -3.93
CA VAL A 14 8.38 20.29 -5.04
C VAL A 14 7.99 20.99 -6.33
N ARG A 15 7.01 21.93 -6.29
CA ARG A 15 6.59 22.70 -7.46
C ARG A 15 7.68 23.63 -8.00
N GLU A 16 8.45 24.26 -7.10
CA GLU A 16 9.64 25.05 -7.45
C GLU A 16 10.67 24.18 -8.18
N THR A 17 11.03 23.03 -7.62
CA THR A 17 11.96 22.08 -8.25
C THR A 17 11.45 21.57 -9.61
N GLN A 18 10.15 21.29 -9.73
CA GLN A 18 9.53 20.94 -11.02
C GLN A 18 9.67 22.06 -12.06
N THR A 19 9.57 23.31 -11.64
CA THR A 19 9.72 24.49 -12.51
C THR A 19 11.18 24.64 -12.96
N GLU A 20 12.11 24.58 -12.03
CA GLU A 20 13.55 24.66 -12.30
C GLU A 20 14.02 23.57 -13.27
N LEU A 21 13.53 22.34 -13.09
CA LEU A 21 13.88 21.19 -13.92
C LEU A 21 12.99 21.02 -15.16
N GLY A 22 12.07 21.95 -15.41
CA GLY A 22 11.24 22.01 -16.62
C GLY A 22 10.14 20.98 -16.70
N SER A 23 9.74 20.33 -15.60
CA SER A 23 8.69 19.30 -15.60
C SER A 23 7.32 19.81 -15.15
N ARG A 24 7.20 21.02 -14.60
CA ARG A 24 5.95 21.54 -14.01
C ARG A 24 4.75 21.49 -14.95
N ALA A 25 4.94 21.93 -16.19
CA ALA A 25 3.88 21.97 -17.21
C ALA A 25 3.23 20.59 -17.46
N GLN A 26 3.99 19.50 -17.29
CA GLN A 26 3.47 18.14 -17.45
C GLN A 26 2.46 17.73 -16.37
N TYR A 27 2.40 18.45 -15.26
CA TYR A 27 1.57 18.13 -14.08
C TYR A 27 0.51 19.19 -13.76
N GLU A 28 0.47 20.32 -14.50
CA GLU A 28 -0.50 21.41 -14.26
C GLU A 28 -1.96 20.96 -14.38
N PHE A 29 -2.23 20.00 -15.28
CA PHE A 29 -3.58 19.47 -15.44
C PHE A 29 -4.15 18.85 -14.15
N LEU A 30 -3.31 18.38 -13.24
CA LEU A 30 -3.72 17.82 -11.96
C LEU A 30 -4.35 18.88 -11.05
N ASP A 31 -3.94 20.14 -11.15
CA ASP A 31 -4.43 21.24 -10.31
C ASP A 31 -5.92 21.53 -10.55
N THR A 32 -6.40 21.23 -11.76
CA THR A 32 -7.80 21.47 -12.20
C THR A 32 -8.62 20.21 -12.38
N MET A 33 -8.02 19.04 -12.15
CA MET A 33 -8.69 17.74 -12.34
C MET A 33 -9.88 17.61 -11.37
N GLN A 34 -11.08 17.29 -11.89
CA GLN A 34 -12.29 17.17 -11.07
C GLN A 34 -12.29 15.89 -10.24
N ASP A 35 -11.84 14.78 -10.81
CA ASP A 35 -11.69 13.53 -10.06
C ASP A 35 -10.52 13.65 -9.09
N ARG A 36 -10.82 13.58 -7.81
CA ARG A 36 -9.81 13.70 -6.77
C ARG A 36 -8.87 12.50 -6.73
N GLY A 37 -9.33 11.29 -7.09
CA GLY A 37 -8.55 10.07 -6.96
C GLY A 37 -8.21 9.75 -5.50
N ASP A 38 -9.16 10.01 -4.59
CA ASP A 38 -9.06 9.73 -3.15
C ASP A 38 -9.83 8.46 -2.74
N ALA A 39 -10.39 7.77 -3.72
CA ALA A 39 -11.06 6.48 -3.57
C ALA A 39 -10.45 5.47 -4.54
N LEU A 40 -10.32 4.22 -4.09
CA LEU A 40 -9.84 3.11 -4.94
C LEU A 40 -10.88 2.79 -6.00
N THR A 41 -10.41 2.56 -7.22
CA THR A 41 -11.22 1.93 -8.26
C THR A 41 -11.09 0.40 -8.16
N PRO A 42 -11.89 -0.39 -8.89
CA PRO A 42 -11.73 -1.84 -8.95
C PRO A 42 -10.31 -2.28 -9.36
N ARG A 43 -9.59 -1.48 -10.14
CA ARG A 43 -8.22 -1.76 -10.57
C ARG A 43 -7.23 -1.72 -9.40
N GLU A 44 -7.25 -0.67 -8.59
CA GLU A 44 -6.41 -0.54 -7.41
C GLU A 44 -6.77 -1.59 -6.37
N ALA A 45 -8.06 -1.81 -6.13
CA ALA A 45 -8.56 -2.82 -5.19
C ALA A 45 -8.08 -4.22 -5.57
N GLN A 46 -8.16 -4.60 -6.86
CA GLN A 46 -7.67 -5.90 -7.32
C GLN A 46 -6.15 -6.03 -7.16
N PHE A 47 -5.38 -4.98 -7.47
CA PHE A 47 -3.94 -4.99 -7.30
C PHE A 47 -3.53 -5.18 -5.83
N ILE A 48 -4.23 -4.52 -4.90
CA ILE A 48 -3.99 -4.65 -3.46
C ILE A 48 -4.32 -6.08 -2.98
N LYS A 49 -5.43 -6.65 -3.45
CA LYS A 49 -5.85 -8.02 -3.10
C LYS A 49 -4.88 -9.11 -3.59
N GLU A 50 -4.10 -8.83 -4.62
CA GLU A 50 -3.10 -9.76 -5.16
C GLU A 50 -1.74 -9.67 -4.45
N ALA A 51 -1.53 -8.63 -3.62
CA ALA A 51 -0.28 -8.40 -2.93
C ALA A 51 -0.11 -9.33 -1.73
N ASP A 52 1.11 -9.80 -1.52
CA ASP A 52 1.56 -10.59 -0.37
C ASP A 52 2.53 -9.81 0.54
N HIS A 53 2.89 -8.59 0.11
CA HIS A 53 3.75 -7.70 0.87
C HIS A 53 3.55 -6.24 0.46
N PHE A 54 3.97 -5.33 1.32
CA PHE A 54 4.15 -3.91 1.03
C PHE A 54 5.23 -3.31 1.94
N PHE A 55 5.69 -2.12 1.59
CA PHE A 55 6.52 -1.29 2.44
C PHE A 55 5.68 -0.14 2.97
N GLN A 56 5.78 0.12 4.26
CA GLN A 56 5.16 1.29 4.88
C GLN A 56 6.21 2.25 5.41
N ALA A 57 5.95 3.54 5.34
CA ALA A 57 6.74 4.57 5.96
C ALA A 57 5.90 5.33 6.99
N THR A 58 6.50 5.60 8.15
CA THR A 58 5.97 6.42 9.23
C THR A 58 7.04 7.41 9.67
N VAL A 59 6.69 8.44 10.44
CA VAL A 59 7.63 9.46 10.89
C VAL A 59 7.67 9.45 12.42
N SER A 60 8.88 9.43 12.98
CA SER A 60 9.08 9.51 14.42
C SER A 60 8.83 10.92 14.96
N GLU A 61 8.64 11.05 16.27
CA GLU A 61 8.51 12.35 16.96
C GLU A 61 9.68 13.30 16.70
N THR A 62 10.86 12.74 16.37
CA THR A 62 12.07 13.53 16.03
C THR A 62 12.17 13.85 14.54
N GLY A 63 11.16 13.50 13.74
CA GLY A 63 11.10 13.77 12.31
C GLY A 63 11.82 12.76 11.42
N TRP A 64 12.41 11.69 11.97
CA TRP A 64 13.07 10.67 11.15
C TRP A 64 12.04 9.78 10.45
N PRO A 65 12.15 9.61 9.11
CA PRO A 65 11.35 8.65 8.40
C PRO A 65 11.80 7.22 8.73
N TYR A 66 10.83 6.34 8.97
CA TYR A 66 11.05 4.93 9.22
C TYR A 66 10.32 4.09 8.18
N VAL A 67 11.00 3.12 7.59
CA VAL A 67 10.43 2.21 6.60
C VAL A 67 10.43 0.80 7.14
N GLN A 68 9.29 0.11 7.01
CA GLN A 68 9.13 -1.27 7.42
C GLN A 68 8.48 -2.10 6.31
N HIS A 69 9.00 -3.30 6.08
CA HIS A 69 8.34 -4.32 5.28
C HIS A 69 7.21 -4.95 6.08
N ARG A 70 6.06 -5.14 5.42
CA ARG A 70 4.92 -5.91 5.92
C ARG A 70 4.62 -7.01 4.91
N GLY A 71 4.39 -8.23 5.38
CA GLY A 71 4.07 -9.38 4.54
C GLY A 71 3.09 -10.31 5.22
N GLY A 72 2.43 -11.11 4.40
CA GLY A 72 1.42 -12.08 4.82
C GLY A 72 0.95 -12.93 3.63
N PRO A 73 -0.11 -13.73 3.79
CA PRO A 73 -0.73 -14.40 2.65
C PRO A 73 -1.27 -13.37 1.65
N LYS A 74 -1.41 -13.77 0.38
CA LYS A 74 -2.01 -12.90 -0.65
C LYS A 74 -3.33 -12.32 -0.14
N GLY A 75 -3.47 -11.00 -0.26
CA GLY A 75 -4.65 -10.29 0.21
C GLY A 75 -4.74 -10.10 1.73
N PHE A 76 -3.63 -10.23 2.46
CA PHE A 76 -3.58 -9.88 3.89
C PHE A 76 -3.86 -8.40 4.13
N LEU A 77 -3.50 -7.53 3.18
CA LEU A 77 -3.96 -6.14 3.16
C LEU A 77 -5.37 -6.12 2.57
N LYS A 78 -6.37 -5.98 3.44
CA LYS A 78 -7.79 -6.03 3.08
C LYS A 78 -8.24 -4.68 2.52
N VAL A 79 -9.04 -4.72 1.45
CA VAL A 79 -9.79 -3.57 0.96
C VAL A 79 -11.18 -3.66 1.59
N LEU A 80 -11.42 -2.88 2.63
CA LEU A 80 -12.67 -2.90 3.39
C LEU A 80 -13.78 -2.14 2.65
N ASP A 81 -13.41 -1.01 2.06
CA ASP A 81 -14.24 -0.23 1.15
C ASP A 81 -13.36 0.58 0.18
N ALA A 82 -13.95 1.48 -0.60
CA ALA A 82 -13.23 2.28 -1.58
C ALA A 82 -12.21 3.25 -0.98
N ARG A 83 -12.28 3.53 0.33
CA ARG A 83 -11.41 4.50 1.02
C ARG A 83 -10.72 3.93 2.24
N THR A 84 -10.97 2.68 2.58
CA THR A 84 -10.47 2.06 3.80
C THR A 84 -9.75 0.75 3.50
N LEU A 85 -8.52 0.67 3.96
CA LEU A 85 -7.74 -0.56 4.01
C LEU A 85 -7.62 -1.02 5.46
N GLY A 86 -7.37 -2.31 5.64
CA GLY A 86 -7.07 -2.86 6.96
C GLY A 86 -6.08 -4.01 6.87
N PHE A 87 -5.23 -4.17 7.88
CA PHE A 87 -4.42 -5.37 8.04
C PHE A 87 -4.18 -5.69 9.51
N ALA A 88 -4.02 -6.98 9.77
CA ALA A 88 -3.64 -7.47 11.08
C ALA A 88 -2.15 -7.22 11.36
N ASP A 89 -1.84 -6.58 12.48
CA ASP A 89 -0.47 -6.44 12.99
C ASP A 89 -0.13 -7.67 13.82
N PHE A 90 0.65 -8.56 13.22
CA PHE A 90 1.07 -9.79 13.85
C PHE A 90 2.21 -9.54 14.84
N ARG A 91 2.22 -10.29 15.92
CA ARG A 91 3.29 -10.27 16.89
C ARG A 91 4.63 -10.62 16.21
N GLY A 92 5.57 -9.65 16.21
CA GLY A 92 6.89 -9.78 15.59
C GLY A 92 8.01 -9.59 16.61
N ASN A 93 9.02 -8.80 16.24
CA ASN A 93 10.22 -8.53 17.04
C ASN A 93 9.99 -7.58 18.25
N VAL A 94 8.75 -7.18 18.49
CA VAL A 94 8.28 -6.31 19.58
C VAL A 94 8.98 -4.95 19.73
N GLN A 95 9.61 -4.45 18.68
CA GLN A 95 10.21 -3.09 18.70
C GLN A 95 9.17 -1.97 18.61
N TYR A 96 7.99 -2.26 18.07
CA TYR A 96 6.83 -1.35 17.97
C TYR A 96 7.11 0.03 17.36
N LEU A 97 8.15 0.16 16.51
CA LEU A 97 8.56 1.46 15.93
C LEU A 97 7.43 2.14 15.15
N SER A 98 6.77 1.39 14.24
CA SER A 98 5.63 1.96 13.49
C SER A 98 4.46 2.30 14.40
N VAL A 99 4.17 1.49 15.42
CA VAL A 99 3.07 1.74 16.37
C VAL A 99 3.34 2.99 17.19
N GLY A 100 4.58 3.15 17.71
CA GLY A 100 4.99 4.34 18.44
C GLY A 100 4.88 5.60 17.59
N ASN A 101 5.39 5.54 16.35
CA ASN A 101 5.30 6.67 15.42
C ASN A 101 3.86 7.06 15.13
N LEU A 102 2.98 6.07 14.84
CA LEU A 102 1.59 6.31 14.47
C LEU A 102 0.71 6.78 15.62
N ARG A 103 1.10 6.55 16.88
CA ARG A 103 0.43 7.14 18.05
C ARG A 103 0.71 8.64 18.17
N HIS A 104 1.82 9.11 17.59
CA HIS A 104 2.21 10.52 17.56
C HIS A 104 1.73 11.21 16.28
N ASP A 105 1.93 10.58 15.13
CA ASP A 105 1.56 11.09 13.80
C ASP A 105 0.90 9.96 13.01
N ASP A 106 -0.41 10.07 12.80
CA ASP A 106 -1.25 9.05 12.17
C ASP A 106 -1.01 8.86 10.65
N ARG A 107 -0.13 9.67 10.05
CA ARG A 107 0.16 9.62 8.62
C ARG A 107 1.00 8.41 8.26
N ILE A 108 0.60 7.75 7.17
CA ILE A 108 1.32 6.61 6.61
C ILE A 108 1.49 6.78 5.10
N SER A 109 2.63 6.33 4.60
CA SER A 109 2.86 6.13 3.17
C SER A 109 3.10 4.64 2.90
N ILE A 110 2.43 4.10 1.89
CA ILE A 110 2.52 2.69 1.51
C ILE A 110 3.01 2.58 0.08
N LEU A 111 3.93 1.64 -0.15
CA LEU A 111 4.42 1.25 -1.47
C LEU A 111 4.19 -0.24 -1.67
N ILE A 112 3.33 -0.59 -2.62
CA ILE A 112 3.07 -1.97 -3.06
C ILE A 112 3.77 -2.18 -4.40
N ILE A 113 4.52 -3.28 -4.57
CA ILE A 113 5.28 -3.58 -5.78
C ILE A 113 4.94 -4.98 -6.29
N ASP A 114 4.50 -5.06 -7.54
CA ASP A 114 4.45 -6.30 -8.33
C ASP A 114 5.69 -6.34 -9.22
N TYR A 115 6.70 -7.08 -8.78
CA TYR A 115 7.97 -7.19 -9.49
C TYR A 115 7.83 -7.94 -10.81
N ALA A 116 6.98 -8.98 -10.86
CA ALA A 116 6.79 -9.79 -12.04
C ALA A 116 6.21 -8.98 -13.21
N ARG A 117 5.23 -8.12 -12.92
CA ARG A 117 4.57 -7.25 -13.90
C ARG A 117 5.13 -5.84 -13.95
N ARG A 118 6.13 -5.53 -13.12
CA ARG A 118 6.76 -4.19 -12.99
C ARG A 118 5.74 -3.08 -12.73
N ARG A 119 4.84 -3.31 -11.80
CA ARG A 119 3.84 -2.33 -11.37
C ARG A 119 4.11 -1.93 -9.93
N ARG A 120 3.84 -0.69 -9.60
CA ARG A 120 3.88 -0.21 -8.22
C ARG A 120 2.81 0.83 -7.97
N LEU A 121 2.13 0.67 -6.85
CA LEU A 121 1.11 1.58 -6.34
C LEU A 121 1.63 2.24 -5.07
N LYS A 122 1.50 3.56 -4.99
CA LYS A 122 1.73 4.35 -3.78
C LYS A 122 0.39 4.77 -3.20
N LEU A 123 0.28 4.73 -1.89
CA LEU A 123 -0.89 5.19 -1.15
C LEU A 123 -0.43 6.10 -0.01
N LEU A 124 -1.21 7.12 0.25
CA LEU A 124 -1.09 7.97 1.41
C LEU A 124 -2.38 7.84 2.22
N GLY A 125 -2.27 7.79 3.53
CA GLY A 125 -3.42 7.65 4.38
C GLY A 125 -3.16 8.05 5.83
N ARG A 126 -4.21 7.89 6.63
CA ARG A 126 -4.18 8.05 8.09
C ARG A 126 -4.58 6.75 8.75
N VAL A 127 -3.89 6.42 9.82
CA VAL A 127 -4.05 5.14 10.52
C VAL A 127 -4.79 5.35 11.82
N GLU A 128 -5.81 4.52 12.03
CA GLU A 128 -6.37 4.22 13.34
C GLU A 128 -5.79 2.89 13.81
N LEU A 129 -5.16 2.88 14.99
CA LEU A 129 -4.66 1.67 15.63
C LEU A 129 -5.76 1.13 16.55
N VAL A 130 -6.25 -0.07 16.25
CA VAL A 130 -7.32 -0.71 17.02
C VAL A 130 -6.74 -1.93 17.73
N GLU A 131 -6.72 -1.91 19.06
CA GLU A 131 -6.17 -3.01 19.88
C GLU A 131 -7.15 -4.18 19.91
N ALA A 132 -6.62 -5.39 19.84
CA ALA A 132 -7.39 -6.62 19.90
C ALA A 132 -8.10 -6.79 21.24
N GLY A 133 -9.38 -7.18 21.24
CA GLY A 133 -10.14 -7.50 22.46
C GLY A 133 -10.46 -6.29 23.35
N ALA A 134 -10.20 -5.05 22.90
CA ALA A 134 -10.42 -3.86 23.70
C ALA A 134 -11.86 -3.33 23.65
N SER A 135 -12.64 -3.70 22.63
CA SER A 135 -14.02 -3.23 22.40
C SER A 135 -14.71 -4.01 21.28
N GLU A 136 -16.04 -3.89 21.16
CA GLU A 136 -16.79 -4.43 20.02
C GLU A 136 -16.26 -3.92 18.67
N HIS A 137 -15.82 -2.67 18.61
CA HIS A 137 -15.18 -2.10 17.42
C HIS A 137 -13.85 -2.82 17.11
N GLY A 138 -13.06 -3.15 18.14
CA GLY A 138 -11.82 -3.90 18.01
C GLY A 138 -12.07 -5.32 17.49
N ASP A 139 -13.05 -6.00 18.03
CA ASP A 139 -13.41 -7.37 17.63
C ASP A 139 -13.89 -7.38 16.16
N ALA A 140 -14.77 -6.45 15.78
CA ALA A 140 -15.23 -6.32 14.40
C ALA A 140 -14.09 -5.97 13.42
N ALA A 141 -13.14 -5.13 13.83
CA ALA A 141 -11.97 -4.80 13.01
C ALA A 141 -11.06 -6.03 12.81
N ILE A 142 -10.86 -6.84 13.85
CA ILE A 142 -10.10 -8.09 13.75
C ILE A 142 -10.78 -9.06 12.80
N ASP A 143 -12.09 -9.28 12.95
CA ASP A 143 -12.84 -10.18 12.07
C ASP A 143 -12.73 -9.75 10.60
N ALA A 144 -12.76 -8.44 10.34
CA ALA A 144 -12.68 -7.89 8.99
C ALA A 144 -11.30 -8.10 8.31
N VAL A 145 -10.22 -8.24 9.09
CA VAL A 145 -8.85 -8.38 8.55
C VAL A 145 -8.24 -9.76 8.79
N SER A 146 -8.84 -10.59 9.61
CA SER A 146 -8.32 -11.92 9.94
C SER A 146 -8.28 -12.83 8.73
N ASP A 147 -7.27 -13.67 8.71
CA ASP A 147 -7.14 -14.80 7.80
C ASP A 147 -7.07 -16.09 8.62
N PRO A 148 -8.17 -16.86 8.72
CA PRO A 148 -8.21 -18.09 9.53
C PRO A 148 -7.18 -19.15 9.11
N GLY A 149 -6.68 -19.07 7.86
CA GLY A 149 -5.65 -19.97 7.35
C GLY A 149 -4.22 -19.56 7.70
N TYR A 150 -4.02 -18.39 8.34
CA TYR A 150 -2.70 -17.91 8.70
C TYR A 150 -2.50 -17.88 10.22
N PRO A 151 -1.74 -18.86 10.79
CA PRO A 151 -1.60 -19.06 12.23
C PRO A 151 -0.61 -18.04 12.84
N ALA A 152 -1.05 -16.80 13.05
CA ALA A 152 -0.25 -15.77 13.70
C ALA A 152 -1.09 -15.01 14.73
N ASP A 153 -0.47 -14.65 15.85
CA ASP A 153 -1.13 -13.87 16.90
C ASP A 153 -1.32 -12.44 16.45
N VAL A 154 -2.57 -11.98 16.40
CA VAL A 154 -2.93 -10.60 16.08
C VAL A 154 -2.90 -9.77 17.35
N GLU A 155 -2.04 -8.77 17.41
CA GLU A 155 -1.98 -7.84 18.53
C GLU A 155 -2.93 -6.65 18.35
N ARG A 156 -3.08 -6.18 17.13
CA ARG A 156 -3.92 -5.04 16.76
C ARG A 156 -4.26 -5.03 15.27
N VAL A 157 -5.12 -4.12 14.90
CA VAL A 157 -5.46 -3.83 13.51
C VAL A 157 -5.00 -2.42 13.15
N PHE A 158 -4.43 -2.28 11.97
CA PHE A 158 -4.22 -0.99 11.32
C PHE A 158 -5.40 -0.75 10.38
N LEU A 159 -6.28 0.18 10.72
CA LEU A 159 -7.30 0.69 9.81
C LEU A 159 -6.74 1.94 9.13
N ILE A 160 -6.70 1.95 7.80
CA ILE A 160 -6.03 3.01 7.03
C ILE A 160 -7.06 3.70 6.16
N ARG A 161 -7.37 4.95 6.48
CA ARG A 161 -8.17 5.82 5.62
C ARG A 161 -7.29 6.40 4.53
N ILE A 162 -7.59 6.07 3.28
CA ILE A 162 -6.85 6.54 2.10
C ILE A 162 -7.15 8.03 1.88
N GLU A 163 -6.10 8.81 1.69
CA GLU A 163 -6.17 10.23 1.32
C GLU A 163 -5.79 10.47 -0.14
N GLY A 164 -4.99 9.59 -0.73
CA GLY A 164 -4.63 9.65 -2.13
C GLY A 164 -3.76 8.49 -2.58
N TRP A 165 -3.74 8.23 -3.88
CA TRP A 165 -2.93 7.17 -4.46
C TRP A 165 -2.37 7.56 -5.83
N ASP A 166 -1.30 6.88 -6.22
CA ASP A 166 -0.62 7.09 -7.50
C ASP A 166 0.03 5.83 -8.05
N TRP A 167 -0.15 5.58 -9.34
CA TRP A 167 0.61 4.58 -10.09
C TRP A 167 1.94 5.15 -10.58
N ASN A 168 3.03 4.49 -10.25
CA ASN A 168 4.34 4.87 -10.76
C ASN A 168 4.66 4.23 -12.11
N CYS A 169 5.56 4.93 -12.86
CA CYS A 169 6.19 4.39 -14.05
C CYS A 169 6.85 3.03 -13.78
N PRO A 170 6.74 2.05 -14.69
CA PRO A 170 7.36 0.73 -14.57
C PRO A 170 8.89 0.73 -14.81
N GLN A 171 9.48 1.85 -15.19
CA GLN A 171 10.92 1.97 -15.44
C GLN A 171 11.74 1.58 -14.22
N HIS A 172 12.88 0.94 -14.46
CA HIS A 172 13.87 0.54 -13.47
C HIS A 172 13.37 -0.43 -12.38
N ILE A 173 12.21 -1.10 -12.58
CA ILE A 173 11.81 -2.21 -11.75
C ILE A 173 12.39 -3.49 -12.36
N THR A 174 13.38 -4.08 -11.69
CA THR A 174 13.93 -5.39 -12.08
C THR A 174 12.88 -6.47 -11.83
N ARG A 175 12.59 -7.27 -12.85
CA ARG A 175 11.65 -8.40 -12.69
C ARG A 175 12.19 -9.41 -11.70
N ARG A 176 11.29 -9.90 -10.86
CA ARG A 176 11.51 -11.00 -9.93
C ARG A 176 10.27 -11.87 -9.96
N PHE A 177 10.46 -13.16 -9.85
CA PHE A 177 9.37 -14.13 -9.90
C PHE A 177 9.46 -15.01 -8.65
N THR A 178 8.31 -15.35 -8.10
CA THR A 178 8.18 -16.42 -7.11
C THR A 178 8.33 -17.79 -7.79
N GLU A 179 8.64 -18.81 -7.01
CA GLU A 179 8.70 -20.19 -7.53
C GLU A 179 7.37 -20.61 -8.19
N ALA A 180 6.24 -20.26 -7.58
CA ALA A 180 4.91 -20.54 -8.11
C ALA A 180 4.64 -19.85 -9.46
N GLU A 181 5.11 -18.60 -9.64
CA GLU A 181 4.98 -17.89 -10.92
C GLU A 181 5.86 -18.51 -12.01
N ILE A 182 7.06 -18.97 -11.67
CA ILE A 182 7.94 -19.69 -12.60
C ILE A 182 7.29 -20.99 -13.04
N GLU A 183 6.74 -21.76 -12.11
CA GLU A 183 6.10 -23.04 -12.43
C GLU A 183 4.84 -22.85 -13.29
N ALA A 184 4.02 -21.84 -12.98
CA ALA A 184 2.86 -21.49 -13.80
C ALA A 184 3.26 -21.13 -15.26
N GLN A 185 4.37 -20.41 -15.44
CA GLN A 185 4.89 -20.09 -16.78
C GLN A 185 5.35 -21.34 -17.54
N ARG A 186 6.01 -22.31 -16.87
CA ARG A 186 6.45 -23.57 -17.47
C ARG A 186 5.26 -24.40 -17.96
N ILE A 187 4.20 -24.50 -17.15
CA ILE A 187 2.99 -25.26 -17.53
C ILE A 187 2.36 -24.66 -18.78
N ILE A 188 2.26 -23.32 -18.86
CA ILE A 188 1.68 -22.61 -20.02
C ILE A 188 2.54 -22.84 -21.28
N SER A 189 3.87 -22.83 -21.17
CA SER A 189 4.78 -23.07 -22.30
C SER A 189 4.63 -24.50 -22.83
N ASN A 190 4.67 -25.46 -21.94
CA ASN A 190 4.52 -26.89 -22.32
C ASN A 190 3.16 -27.19 -22.96
N SER A 191 2.10 -26.49 -22.56
CA SER A 191 0.75 -26.68 -23.13
C SER A 191 0.62 -26.16 -24.58
N ARG A 192 1.47 -25.19 -24.96
CA ARG A 192 1.49 -24.65 -26.33
C ARG A 192 2.27 -25.56 -27.31
N ASP A 193 3.34 -26.17 -26.81
CA ASP A 193 4.18 -27.06 -27.62
C ASP A 193 3.53 -28.44 -27.93
N VAL A 194 2.40 -28.78 -27.30
CA VAL A 194 1.63 -30.01 -27.53
C VAL A 194 0.53 -29.82 -28.60
N HIS A 195 0.30 -28.60 -29.07
CA HIS A 195 -0.76 -28.27 -30.04
C HIS A 195 -0.23 -27.76 -31.39
N ASP A 196 1.09 -27.74 -31.59
CA ASP A 196 1.79 -27.58 -32.87
C ASP A 196 2.36 -28.92 -33.36
#